data_6054f383c6e4cddb0a35d4dcb2c6b1e3
#
_entry.id   6054f383c6e4cddb0a35d4dcb2c6b1e3
#
_cell.length_a   1.000
_cell.length_b   1.000
_cell.length_c   1.000
_cell.angle_alpha   90.00
_cell.angle_beta   90.00
_cell.angle_gamma   90.00
#
_symmetry.space_group_name_H-M   'P 1'
#
loop_
_entity.id
_entity.type
_entity.pdbx_description
1 polymer ?
#
loop_
_entity_poly.entity_id
_entity_poly.type
_entity_poly.pdbx_seq_one_letter_code
_entity_poly.pdbx_strand_id
1 'polypeptide(L)' 'MDEILYNSLKDAYLRASEIGETEIAKSIYKIVYDNIDWWERDDDEYNNIMNFNSDF' A
#
# COMPACT_ATOMS: atom_id res chain seq x y z
N MET A 1 -3.90 -12.97 4.53
CA MET A 1 -5.00 -11.98 4.64
C MET A 1 -6.19 -12.47 3.86
N ASP A 2 -7.38 -12.19 4.35
CA ASP A 2 -8.61 -12.53 3.66
C ASP A 2 -8.66 -11.85 2.29
N GLU A 3 -9.09 -12.61 1.27
CA GLU A 3 -9.08 -12.10 -0.10
C GLU A 3 -10.04 -10.91 -0.28
N ILE A 4 -11.20 -10.98 0.35
CA ILE A 4 -12.16 -9.88 0.24
C ILE A 4 -11.61 -8.63 0.90
N LEU A 5 -11.03 -8.78 2.07
CA LEU A 5 -10.42 -7.66 2.77
C LEU A 5 -9.24 -7.10 1.98
N TYR A 6 -8.42 -7.96 1.42
CA TYR A 6 -7.30 -7.54 0.60
C TYR A 6 -7.76 -6.68 -0.57
N ASN A 7 -8.79 -7.14 -1.27
CA ASN A 7 -9.32 -6.40 -2.40
C ASN A 7 -9.91 -5.05 -1.99
N SER A 8 -10.58 -5.01 -0.84
CA SER A 8 -11.13 -3.76 -0.32
C SER A 8 -10.03 -2.76 0.03
N LEU A 9 -8.97 -3.24 0.66
CA LEU A 9 -7.83 -2.38 1.00
C LEU A 9 -7.13 -1.90 -0.26
N LYS A 10 -7.01 -2.77 -1.25
CA LYS A 10 -6.39 -2.38 -2.51
C LYS A 10 -7.20 -1.29 -3.22
N ASP A 11 -8.52 -1.44 -3.24
CA ASP A 11 -9.38 -0.42 -3.83
C ASP A 11 -9.25 0.91 -3.09
N ALA A 12 -9.20 0.86 -1.76
CA ALA A 12 -9.04 2.04 -0.96
C ALA A 12 -7.68 2.71 -1.23
N TYR A 13 -6.64 1.91 -1.39
CA TYR A 13 -5.32 2.42 -1.72
C TYR A 13 -5.34 3.16 -3.06
N LEU A 14 -5.94 2.54 -4.07
CA LEU A 14 -6.01 3.15 -5.39
C LEU A 14 -6.81 4.45 -5.36
N ARG A 15 -7.90 4.46 -4.61
CA ARG A 15 -8.72 5.66 -4.49
C ARG A 15 -7.97 6.78 -3.79
N ALA A 16 -7.28 6.46 -2.69
CA ALA A 16 -6.49 7.44 -1.96
C ALA A 16 -5.40 8.04 -2.86
N SER A 17 -4.74 7.19 -3.64
CA SER A 17 -3.72 7.65 -4.58
C SER A 17 -4.31 8.58 -5.63
N GLU A 18 -5.48 8.22 -6.14
CA GLU A 18 -6.15 8.97 -7.19
C GLU A 18 -6.54 10.37 -6.76
N ILE A 19 -6.99 10.52 -5.52
CA ILE A 19 -7.41 11.82 -5.02
C ILE A 19 -6.27 12.59 -4.34
N GLY A 20 -5.05 12.06 -4.39
CA GLY A 20 -3.89 12.75 -3.85
C GLY A 20 -3.64 12.57 -2.37
N GLU A 21 -4.35 11.65 -1.72
CA GLU A 21 -4.18 11.39 -0.29
C GLU A 21 -3.02 10.41 -0.08
N THR A 22 -1.79 10.86 -0.31
CA THR A 22 -0.61 10.00 -0.29
C THR A 22 -0.35 9.38 1.07
N GLU A 23 -0.57 10.12 2.15
CA GLU A 23 -0.34 9.56 3.48
C GLU A 23 -1.30 8.42 3.79
N ILE A 24 -2.56 8.57 3.37
CA ILE A 24 -3.55 7.52 3.56
C ILE A 24 -3.18 6.33 2.70
N ALA A 25 -2.79 6.57 1.45
CA ALA A 25 -2.40 5.50 0.55
C ALA A 25 -1.21 4.70 1.11
N LYS A 26 -0.20 5.40 1.62
CA LYS A 26 0.95 4.74 2.22
C LYS A 26 0.57 3.91 3.43
N SER A 27 -0.32 4.43 4.27
CA SER A 27 -0.78 3.70 5.46
C SER A 27 -1.50 2.43 5.07
N ILE A 28 -2.36 2.50 4.07
CA ILE A 28 -3.09 1.33 3.59
C ILE A 28 -2.11 0.30 3.02
N TYR A 29 -1.17 0.76 2.22
CA TYR A 29 -0.17 -0.13 1.62
C TYR A 29 0.64 -0.85 2.69
N LYS A 30 1.05 -0.12 3.73
CA LYS A 30 1.82 -0.71 4.81
C LYS A 30 1.02 -1.78 5.55
N ILE A 31 -0.27 -1.53 5.79
CA ILE A 31 -1.13 -2.51 6.43
C ILE A 31 -1.19 -3.79 5.60
N VAL A 32 -1.38 -3.65 4.30
CA VAL A 32 -1.42 -4.81 3.41
C VAL A 32 -0.09 -5.54 3.42
N TYR A 33 0.99 -4.79 3.28
CA TYR A 33 2.33 -5.37 3.23
C TYR A 33 2.63 -6.18 4.49
N ASP A 34 2.24 -5.66 5.66
CA ASP A 34 2.53 -6.32 6.93
C ASP A 34 1.68 -7.58 7.14
N ASN A 35 0.61 -7.74 6.39
CA ASN A 35 -0.35 -8.81 6.61
C ASN A 35 -0.43 -9.84 5.49
N ILE A 36 0.36 -9.69 4.44
CA ILE A 36 0.44 -10.71 3.39
C ILE A 36 1.60 -11.64 3.66
N ASP A 37 1.56 -12.81 3.06
CA ASP A 37 2.61 -13.79 3.23
C ASP A 37 3.92 -13.26 2.62
N TRP A 38 5.04 -13.60 3.25
CA TRP A 38 6.31 -13.04 2.85
C TRP A 38 6.68 -13.29 1.39
N TRP A 39 6.24 -14.42 0.82
CA TRP A 39 6.57 -14.72 -0.58
C TRP A 39 5.75 -13.90 -1.57
N GLU A 40 4.73 -13.20 -1.10
CA GLU A 40 3.93 -12.32 -1.93
C GLU A 40 4.35 -10.87 -1.83
N ARG A 41 5.31 -10.58 -0.93
CA ARG A 41 5.77 -9.21 -0.74
C ARG A 41 6.71 -8.79 -1.85
N ASP A 42 6.56 -7.54 -2.27
CA ASP A 42 7.49 -6.92 -3.20
C ASP A 42 8.20 -5.81 -2.44
N ASP A 43 9.37 -6.12 -1.91
CA ASP A 43 10.13 -5.18 -1.09
C ASP A 43 10.56 -3.94 -1.88
N ASP A 44 10.88 -4.11 -3.15
CA ASP A 44 11.28 -2.98 -3.99
C ASP A 44 10.12 -2.02 -4.19
N GLU A 45 8.93 -2.56 -4.47
CA GLU A 45 7.75 -1.73 -4.62
C GLU A 45 7.38 -1.04 -3.32
N TYR A 46 7.47 -1.77 -2.20
CA TYR A 46 7.20 -1.20 -0.90
C TYR A 46 8.13 -0.02 -0.62
N ASN A 47 9.41 -0.20 -0.88
CA ASN A 47 10.40 0.87 -0.65
C ASN A 47 10.13 2.06 -1.55
N ASN A 48 9.79 1.82 -2.81
CA ASN A 48 9.47 2.90 -3.74
C ASN A 48 8.28 3.72 -3.28
N ILE A 49 7.24 3.05 -2.81
CA ILE A 49 6.04 3.73 -2.35
C ILE A 49 6.30 4.51 -1.07
N MET A 50 7.01 3.90 -0.12
CA MET A 50 7.26 4.55 1.16
C MET A 50 8.21 5.74 1.04
N ASN A 51 9.07 5.73 0.04
CA ASN A 51 10.03 6.80 -0.18
C ASN A 51 9.60 7.80 -1.23
N PHE A 52 8.39 7.67 -1.73
CA PHE A 52 7.93 8.48 -2.85
C PHE A 52 8.07 9.98 -2.61
N ASN A 53 7.78 10.44 -1.41
CA ASN A 53 7.81 11.85 -1.09
C ASN A 53 9.08 12.29 -0.36
N SER A 54 10.06 11.43 -0.26
CA SER A 54 11.26 11.74 0.50
C SER A 54 12.21 12.69 -0.22
N ASP A 55 11.91 13.00 -1.45
CA ASP A 55 12.76 13.88 -2.27
C ASP A 55 12.56 15.35 -1.97
N PHE A 56 11.59 15.68 -1.19
CA PHE A 56 11.31 17.05 -0.86
C PHE A 56 11.91 17.46 0.46
#